data_347e72e4abf141dad4bd49ea83f9336f
#
_entry.id   347e72e4abf141dad4bd49ea83f9336f
#
_cell.length_a   1.000
_cell.length_b   1.000
_cell.length_c   1.000
_cell.angle_alpha   90.00
_cell.angle_beta   90.00
_cell.angle_gamma   90.00
#
_symmetry.space_group_name_H-M   'P 1'
#
loop_
_entity.id
_entity.type
_entity.pdbx_description
1 polymer ?
#
loop_
_entity_poly.entity_id
_entity_poly.type
_entity_poly.pdbx_seq_one_letter_code
_entity_poly.pdbx_strand_id
1 'polypeptide(L)'
;MALQLYIGNKNYSSWSMRPWVLLKQAGIPFDEVMVRFDSFESDSTFKKHLRAISPVGKVPVLVDDGFAVWDTLAIAEYLAERFPEHHLWPTDVRARARARSVCAEMHSGFSALRNHCPMNIEASLPDIGRLVWRDQAAVRADVARLCGLWSELLAAQPAGALLFGDFTIADAYFAPVCMRLRTYELPLPADLAAYVERVSTLPGVKAWIDEALAEQDFIPFDEPYRLGR
;
A
#
# COMPACT_ATOMS: atom_id res chain seq x y z
N MET A 1 17.88 0.02 19.45
CA MET A 1 18.31 -0.73 18.25
C MET A 1 17.37 -0.36 17.12
N ALA A 2 17.84 -0.35 15.88
CA ALA A 2 17.02 0.12 14.76
C ALA A 2 16.07 -0.99 14.29
N LEU A 3 14.83 -0.60 13.96
CA LEU A 3 13.92 -1.47 13.23
C LEU A 3 14.50 -1.74 11.84
N GLN A 4 14.36 -2.96 11.35
CA GLN A 4 14.67 -3.30 9.97
C GLN A 4 13.39 -3.67 9.23
N LEU A 5 13.15 -3.07 8.08
CA LEU A 5 12.00 -3.40 7.24
C LEU A 5 12.48 -4.02 5.92
N TYR A 6 12.21 -5.30 5.76
CA TYR A 6 12.48 -6.04 4.51
C TYR A 6 11.34 -5.78 3.53
N ILE A 7 11.68 -5.27 2.36
CA ILE A 7 10.73 -4.89 1.31
C ILE A 7 11.10 -5.51 -0.03
N GLY A 8 10.14 -5.60 -0.95
CA GLY A 8 10.39 -5.86 -2.37
C GLY A 8 10.48 -4.59 -3.18
N ASN A 9 10.72 -4.72 -4.48
CA ASN A 9 10.83 -3.60 -5.42
C ASN A 9 9.68 -2.59 -5.26
N LYS A 10 10.04 -1.31 -5.08
CA LYS A 10 9.08 -0.25 -4.75
C LYS A 10 8.07 0.01 -5.86
N ASN A 11 8.48 -0.20 -7.12
CA ASN A 11 7.55 -0.05 -8.23
C ASN A 11 6.34 -0.99 -8.16
N TYR A 12 6.52 -2.22 -7.61
CA TYR A 12 5.54 -3.31 -7.67
C TYR A 12 4.96 -3.70 -6.32
N SER A 13 5.76 -3.60 -5.25
CA SER A 13 5.42 -4.18 -3.94
C SER A 13 4.40 -3.36 -3.14
N SER A 14 3.13 -3.49 -3.49
CA SER A 14 2.03 -2.80 -2.79
C SER A 14 1.92 -3.20 -1.32
N TRP A 15 2.33 -4.40 -0.94
CA TRP A 15 2.34 -4.84 0.45
C TRP A 15 3.46 -4.18 1.24
N SER A 16 4.67 -4.06 0.67
CA SER A 16 5.79 -3.37 1.31
C SER A 16 5.53 -1.87 1.49
N MET A 17 4.84 -1.24 0.54
CA MET A 17 4.52 0.19 0.59
C MET A 17 3.79 0.58 1.88
N ARG A 18 2.88 -0.25 2.38
CA ARG A 18 2.04 0.07 3.55
C ARG A 18 2.85 0.37 4.82
N PRO A 19 3.62 -0.58 5.37
CA PRO A 19 4.40 -0.31 6.59
C PRO A 19 5.55 0.67 6.34
N TRP A 20 6.11 0.70 5.14
CA TRP A 20 7.17 1.64 4.81
C TRP A 20 6.66 3.09 4.84
N VAL A 21 5.53 3.36 4.18
CA VAL A 21 4.89 4.68 4.21
C VAL A 21 4.45 5.05 5.63
N LEU A 22 3.93 4.09 6.40
CA LEU A 22 3.56 4.31 7.79
C LEU A 22 4.74 4.80 8.63
N LEU A 23 5.86 4.09 8.59
CA LEU A 23 7.07 4.43 9.33
C LEU A 23 7.63 5.78 8.89
N LYS A 24 7.74 5.99 7.57
CA LYS A 24 8.29 7.23 6.99
C LYS A 24 7.44 8.45 7.35
N GLN A 25 6.11 8.34 7.23
CA GLN A 25 5.18 9.44 7.50
C GLN A 25 5.11 9.77 9.00
N ALA A 26 5.21 8.76 9.85
CA ALA A 26 5.25 8.94 11.31
C ALA A 26 6.61 9.43 11.82
N GLY A 27 7.65 9.45 11.00
CA GLY A 27 9.00 9.82 11.42
C GLY A 27 9.67 8.78 12.33
N ILE A 28 9.21 7.52 12.27
CA ILE A 28 9.80 6.41 13.03
C ILE A 28 11.04 5.92 12.25
N PRO A 29 12.26 5.97 12.85
CA PRO A 29 13.46 5.56 12.15
C PRO A 29 13.53 4.04 11.96
N PHE A 30 13.95 3.60 10.79
CA PHE A 30 14.17 2.20 10.44
C PHE A 30 15.23 2.06 9.36
N ASP A 31 15.87 0.90 9.32
CA ASP A 31 16.77 0.47 8.24
C ASP A 31 15.95 -0.29 7.18
N GLU A 32 16.03 0.18 5.94
CA GLU A 32 15.41 -0.50 4.81
C GLU A 32 16.33 -1.61 4.30
N VAL A 33 15.75 -2.79 4.08
CA VAL A 33 16.45 -3.91 3.42
C VAL A 33 15.65 -4.33 2.18
N MET A 34 16.16 -3.95 1.00
CA MET A 34 15.58 -4.33 -0.28
C MET A 34 15.90 -5.79 -0.61
N VAL A 35 14.86 -6.59 -0.87
CA VAL A 35 14.96 -7.94 -1.41
C VAL A 35 14.33 -7.95 -2.80
N ARG A 36 15.17 -7.85 -3.83
CA ARG A 36 14.73 -7.76 -5.22
C ARG A 36 13.92 -8.99 -5.64
N PHE A 37 12.83 -8.78 -6.36
CA PHE A 37 12.06 -9.84 -6.98
C PHE A 37 12.84 -10.47 -8.12
N ASP A 38 13.14 -11.77 -8.03
CA ASP A 38 13.71 -12.57 -9.11
C ASP A 38 12.71 -13.58 -9.67
N SER A 39 11.85 -14.13 -8.82
CA SER A 39 10.72 -14.98 -9.15
C SER A 39 9.83 -15.18 -7.92
N PHE A 40 8.57 -15.56 -8.12
CA PHE A 40 7.67 -15.96 -7.02
C PHE A 40 7.62 -17.48 -6.80
N GLU A 41 8.42 -18.24 -7.54
CA GLU A 41 8.57 -19.70 -7.37
C GLU A 41 9.16 -20.04 -6.00
N SER A 42 8.86 -21.24 -5.52
CA SER A 42 9.21 -21.65 -4.16
C SER A 42 10.73 -21.75 -3.91
N ASP A 43 11.51 -21.94 -4.94
CA ASP A 43 12.98 -22.10 -4.91
C ASP A 43 13.75 -20.86 -5.34
N SER A 44 13.07 -19.72 -5.58
CA SER A 44 13.70 -18.45 -5.94
C SER A 44 14.66 -17.96 -4.87
N THR A 45 15.63 -17.13 -5.28
CA THR A 45 16.57 -16.48 -4.34
C THR A 45 15.82 -15.58 -3.37
N PHE A 46 14.82 -14.83 -3.86
CA PHE A 46 13.91 -14.03 -3.07
C PHE A 46 13.26 -14.84 -1.93
N LYS A 47 12.67 -16.01 -2.26
CA LYS A 47 12.00 -16.86 -1.26
C LYS A 47 12.98 -17.47 -0.26
N LYS A 48 14.15 -17.93 -0.73
CA LYS A 48 15.19 -18.48 0.14
C LYS A 48 15.71 -17.45 1.13
N HIS A 49 15.97 -16.23 0.66
CA HIS A 49 16.41 -15.13 1.52
C HIS A 49 15.38 -14.84 2.62
N LEU A 50 14.14 -14.66 2.23
CA LEU A 50 13.08 -14.31 3.18
C LEU A 50 12.73 -15.43 4.16
N ARG A 51 12.84 -16.71 3.76
CA ARG A 51 12.60 -17.85 4.67
C ARG A 51 13.62 -17.95 5.79
N ALA A 52 14.82 -17.39 5.62
CA ALA A 52 15.79 -17.28 6.69
C ALA A 52 15.38 -16.29 7.78
N ILE A 53 14.40 -15.39 7.48
CA ILE A 53 13.95 -14.30 8.37
C ILE A 53 12.54 -14.57 8.87
N SER A 54 11.65 -15.06 8.01
CA SER A 54 10.23 -15.30 8.28
C SER A 54 9.75 -16.58 7.58
N PRO A 55 8.95 -17.42 8.27
CA PRO A 55 8.51 -18.71 7.72
C PRO A 55 7.65 -18.60 6.46
N VAL A 56 7.03 -17.44 6.22
CA VAL A 56 6.13 -17.24 5.06
C VAL A 56 6.88 -16.92 3.75
N GLY A 57 8.15 -16.49 3.82
CA GLY A 57 8.95 -16.16 2.64
C GLY A 57 8.30 -15.09 1.75
N LYS A 58 7.74 -14.04 2.34
CA LYS A 58 7.06 -12.92 1.68
C LYS A 58 7.51 -11.61 2.30
N VAL A 59 7.42 -10.53 1.54
CA VAL A 59 7.56 -9.16 2.02
C VAL A 59 6.18 -8.52 2.26
N PRO A 60 6.08 -7.53 3.18
CA PRO A 60 7.14 -7.05 4.07
C PRO A 60 7.38 -7.97 5.27
N VAL A 61 8.55 -7.84 5.87
CA VAL A 61 8.86 -8.37 7.22
C VAL A 61 9.51 -7.24 8.02
N LEU A 62 8.97 -6.95 9.20
CA LEU A 62 9.61 -6.08 10.17
C LEU A 62 10.45 -6.93 11.12
N VAL A 63 11.67 -6.49 11.40
CA VAL A 63 12.53 -7.12 12.42
C VAL A 63 12.87 -6.06 13.47
N ASP A 64 12.47 -6.30 14.72
CA ASP A 64 12.81 -5.48 15.88
C ASP A 64 13.70 -6.31 16.80
N ASP A 65 14.99 -5.95 16.88
CA ASP A 65 15.97 -6.64 17.72
C ASP A 65 15.98 -8.18 17.57
N GLY A 66 15.91 -8.64 16.31
CA GLY A 66 15.89 -10.07 15.97
C GLY A 66 14.51 -10.72 16.05
N PHE A 67 13.48 -10.02 16.54
CA PHE A 67 12.10 -10.49 16.51
C PHE A 67 11.41 -10.12 15.21
N ALA A 68 11.01 -11.13 14.44
CA ALA A 68 10.37 -10.92 13.13
C ALA A 68 8.85 -10.85 13.25
N VAL A 69 8.27 -9.79 12.68
CA VAL A 69 6.83 -9.60 12.53
C VAL A 69 6.50 -9.59 11.04
N TRP A 70 5.58 -10.41 10.61
CA TRP A 70 5.13 -10.48 9.22
C TRP A 70 3.61 -10.37 9.13
N ASP A 71 3.14 -10.10 7.92
CA ASP A 71 1.84 -9.56 7.55
C ASP A 71 1.71 -8.07 7.88
N THR A 72 1.21 -7.32 6.88
CA THR A 72 1.15 -5.85 6.98
C THR A 72 0.22 -5.36 8.10
N LEU A 73 -0.84 -6.12 8.42
CA LEU A 73 -1.75 -5.73 9.49
C LEU A 73 -1.12 -5.97 10.87
N ALA A 74 -0.44 -7.11 11.03
CA ALA A 74 0.30 -7.41 12.25
C ALA A 74 1.45 -6.40 12.47
N ILE A 75 2.17 -6.03 11.42
CA ILE A 75 3.21 -4.99 11.49
C ILE A 75 2.60 -3.65 11.93
N ALA A 76 1.46 -3.24 11.34
CA ALA A 76 0.81 -1.98 11.70
C ALA A 76 0.35 -1.95 13.16
N GLU A 77 -0.25 -3.05 13.66
CA GLU A 77 -0.65 -3.17 15.07
C GLU A 77 0.58 -3.17 15.99
N TYR A 78 1.62 -3.94 15.66
CA TYR A 78 2.86 -3.95 16.42
C TYR A 78 3.47 -2.55 16.56
N LEU A 79 3.53 -1.80 15.45
CA LEU A 79 4.05 -0.43 15.45
C LEU A 79 3.18 0.51 16.29
N ALA A 80 1.85 0.37 16.22
CA ALA A 80 0.94 1.19 17.03
C ALA A 80 1.06 0.93 18.53
N GLU A 81 1.34 -0.31 18.95
CA GLU A 81 1.60 -0.67 20.35
C GLU A 81 3.00 -0.25 20.80
N ARG A 82 3.99 -0.39 19.91
CA ARG A 82 5.40 -0.10 20.20
C ARG A 82 5.70 1.40 20.28
N PHE A 83 4.94 2.22 19.55
CA PHE A 83 5.10 3.68 19.44
C PHE A 83 3.76 4.40 19.67
N PRO A 84 3.15 4.28 20.87
CA PRO A 84 1.83 4.84 21.15
C PRO A 84 1.77 6.38 21.02
N GLU A 85 2.90 7.06 21.20
CA GLU A 85 3.04 8.51 21.07
C GLU A 85 2.81 9.04 19.64
N HIS A 86 2.93 8.18 18.63
CA HIS A 86 2.69 8.56 17.23
C HIS A 86 1.22 8.49 16.83
N HIS A 87 0.32 7.99 17.70
CA HIS A 87 -1.12 7.91 17.45
C HIS A 87 -1.47 7.32 16.06
N LEU A 88 -0.81 6.21 15.67
CA LEU A 88 -0.94 5.59 14.35
C LEU A 88 -2.37 5.12 14.03
N TRP A 89 -3.19 4.86 15.05
CA TRP A 89 -4.63 4.69 14.95
C TRP A 89 -5.39 5.91 15.52
N PRO A 90 -6.65 6.15 15.09
CA PRO A 90 -7.50 7.16 15.73
C PRO A 90 -7.61 6.96 17.24
N THR A 91 -7.61 8.05 18.00
CA THR A 91 -7.71 8.00 19.48
C THR A 91 -9.11 7.64 19.96
N ASP A 92 -10.16 8.06 19.26
CA ASP A 92 -11.53 7.64 19.55
C ASP A 92 -11.72 6.15 19.29
N VAL A 93 -12.35 5.44 20.24
CA VAL A 93 -12.48 3.98 20.20
C VAL A 93 -13.33 3.50 19.02
N ARG A 94 -14.37 4.26 18.64
CA ARG A 94 -15.26 3.88 17.53
C ARG A 94 -14.59 4.17 16.18
N ALA A 95 -13.95 5.33 16.06
CA ALA A 95 -13.16 5.67 14.88
C ALA A 95 -12.03 4.65 14.67
N ARG A 96 -11.32 4.26 15.74
CA ARG A 96 -10.27 3.23 15.71
C ARG A 96 -10.82 1.86 15.27
N ALA A 97 -11.98 1.46 15.80
CA ALA A 97 -12.62 0.21 15.37
C ALA A 97 -13.01 0.26 13.89
N ARG A 98 -13.55 1.39 13.41
CA ARG A 98 -13.87 1.60 12.00
C ARG A 98 -12.60 1.57 11.13
N ALA A 99 -11.51 2.22 11.56
CA ALA A 99 -10.23 2.22 10.85
C ALA A 99 -9.67 0.79 10.69
N ARG A 100 -9.72 -0.02 11.74
CA ARG A 100 -9.34 -1.44 11.67
C ARG A 100 -10.23 -2.23 10.71
N SER A 101 -11.55 -1.99 10.73
CA SER A 101 -12.49 -2.66 9.82
C SER A 101 -12.17 -2.37 8.36
N VAL A 102 -11.92 -1.12 7.99
CA VAL A 102 -11.63 -0.75 6.60
C VAL A 102 -10.24 -1.24 6.15
N CYS A 103 -9.26 -1.27 7.06
CA CYS A 103 -7.97 -1.90 6.78
C CYS A 103 -8.08 -3.41 6.56
N ALA A 104 -8.87 -4.11 7.38
CA ALA A 104 -9.11 -5.55 7.22
C ALA A 104 -9.87 -5.84 5.92
N GLU A 105 -10.86 -5.01 5.54
CA GLU A 105 -11.56 -5.12 4.27
C GLU A 105 -10.59 -4.92 3.09
N MET A 106 -9.69 -3.91 3.15
CA MET A 106 -8.66 -3.73 2.11
C MET A 106 -7.67 -4.90 2.08
N HIS A 107 -7.33 -5.46 3.23
CA HIS A 107 -6.41 -6.57 3.33
C HIS A 107 -6.91 -7.83 2.63
N SER A 108 -8.17 -8.19 2.84
CA SER A 108 -8.77 -9.43 2.34
C SER A 108 -9.57 -9.27 1.05
N GLY A 109 -10.02 -8.06 0.73
CA GLY A 109 -10.92 -7.77 -0.38
C GLY A 109 -10.27 -7.13 -1.61
N PHE A 110 -11.13 -6.56 -2.47
CA PHE A 110 -10.74 -5.82 -3.69
C PHE A 110 -9.83 -6.62 -4.62
N SER A 111 -10.08 -7.92 -4.72
CA SER A 111 -9.24 -8.85 -5.48
C SER A 111 -9.28 -8.59 -6.97
N ALA A 112 -10.42 -8.16 -7.52
CA ALA A 112 -10.54 -7.84 -8.94
C ALA A 112 -9.69 -6.61 -9.30
N LEU A 113 -9.78 -5.53 -8.51
CA LEU A 113 -8.93 -4.36 -8.69
C LEU A 113 -7.44 -4.72 -8.57
N ARG A 114 -7.07 -5.51 -7.58
CA ARG A 114 -5.66 -5.90 -7.35
C ARG A 114 -5.10 -6.76 -8.47
N ASN A 115 -5.91 -7.67 -9.05
CA ASN A 115 -5.47 -8.59 -10.10
C ASN A 115 -5.43 -7.92 -11.48
N HIS A 116 -6.44 -7.09 -11.80
CA HIS A 116 -6.52 -6.44 -13.11
C HIS A 116 -5.79 -5.11 -13.20
N CYS A 117 -5.50 -4.49 -12.05
CA CYS A 117 -4.74 -3.25 -11.96
C CYS A 117 -3.61 -3.41 -10.94
N PRO A 118 -2.59 -4.26 -11.19
CA PRO A 118 -1.44 -4.41 -10.29
C PRO A 118 -0.74 -3.06 -10.09
N MET A 119 -0.14 -2.87 -8.91
CA MET A 119 0.59 -1.63 -8.63
C MET A 119 1.82 -1.53 -9.53
N ASN A 120 1.94 -0.42 -10.21
CA ASN A 120 3.09 -0.04 -10.99
C ASN A 120 3.23 1.49 -10.94
N ILE A 121 4.21 1.96 -10.17
CA ILE A 121 4.40 3.40 -9.91
C ILE A 121 4.90 4.13 -11.16
N GLU A 122 5.78 3.48 -11.91
CA GLU A 122 6.43 4.06 -13.09
C GLU A 122 5.49 4.16 -14.30
N ALA A 123 4.54 3.23 -14.41
CA ALA A 123 3.71 3.11 -15.59
C ALA A 123 2.57 4.14 -15.62
N SER A 124 2.24 4.62 -16.83
CA SER A 124 0.99 5.30 -17.14
C SER A 124 0.22 4.43 -18.15
N LEU A 125 -0.92 3.88 -17.72
CA LEU A 125 -1.66 2.84 -18.45
C LEU A 125 -3.15 3.19 -18.64
N PRO A 126 -3.50 4.41 -19.11
CA PRO A 126 -4.91 4.84 -19.23
C PRO A 126 -5.69 4.00 -20.25
N ASP A 127 -5.04 3.54 -21.31
CA ASP A 127 -5.68 2.68 -22.32
C ASP A 127 -6.07 1.32 -21.74
N ILE A 128 -5.17 0.72 -20.96
CA ILE A 128 -5.46 -0.52 -20.23
C ILE A 128 -6.56 -0.29 -19.21
N GLY A 129 -6.51 0.83 -18.49
CA GLY A 129 -7.55 1.21 -17.53
C GLY A 129 -8.94 1.30 -18.18
N ARG A 130 -9.05 1.91 -19.38
CA ARG A 130 -10.31 1.96 -20.15
C ARG A 130 -10.82 0.57 -20.53
N LEU A 131 -9.92 -0.32 -20.97
CA LEU A 131 -10.28 -1.69 -21.33
C LEU A 131 -10.73 -2.49 -20.09
N VAL A 132 -9.97 -2.42 -19.00
CA VAL A 132 -10.31 -3.06 -17.73
C VAL A 132 -11.65 -2.54 -17.23
N TRP A 133 -11.87 -1.23 -17.23
CA TRP A 133 -13.14 -0.62 -16.82
C TRP A 133 -14.32 -1.10 -17.66
N ARG A 134 -14.17 -1.20 -18.96
CA ARG A 134 -15.21 -1.69 -19.89
C ARG A 134 -15.53 -3.18 -19.64
N ASP A 135 -14.49 -4.01 -19.54
CA ASP A 135 -14.65 -5.47 -19.65
C ASP A 135 -14.78 -6.17 -18.28
N GLN A 136 -14.29 -5.56 -17.19
CA GLN A 136 -14.24 -6.17 -15.87
C GLN A 136 -15.29 -5.58 -14.91
N ALA A 137 -16.50 -6.15 -14.90
CA ALA A 137 -17.56 -5.71 -14.01
C ALA A 137 -17.17 -5.80 -12.52
N ALA A 138 -16.35 -6.78 -12.15
CA ALA A 138 -15.86 -6.95 -10.79
C ALA A 138 -14.92 -5.82 -10.36
N VAL A 139 -14.10 -5.26 -11.28
CA VAL A 139 -13.28 -4.08 -10.98
C VAL A 139 -14.17 -2.87 -10.72
N ARG A 140 -15.22 -2.66 -11.54
CA ARG A 140 -16.19 -1.58 -11.29
C ARG A 140 -16.87 -1.72 -9.93
N ALA A 141 -17.22 -2.94 -9.52
CA ALA A 141 -17.80 -3.22 -8.20
C ALA A 141 -16.81 -2.90 -7.07
N ASP A 142 -15.55 -3.31 -7.18
CA ASP A 142 -14.51 -2.98 -6.22
C ASP A 142 -14.31 -1.46 -6.09
N VAL A 143 -14.22 -0.73 -7.22
CA VAL A 143 -14.07 0.73 -7.22
C VAL A 143 -15.32 1.42 -6.65
N ALA A 144 -16.53 0.95 -6.98
CA ALA A 144 -17.76 1.49 -6.41
C ALA A 144 -17.80 1.31 -4.88
N ARG A 145 -17.36 0.14 -4.37
CA ARG A 145 -17.24 -0.12 -2.93
C ARG A 145 -16.23 0.81 -2.27
N LEU A 146 -15.05 1.00 -2.88
CA LEU A 146 -14.03 1.96 -2.42
C LEU A 146 -14.60 3.38 -2.36
N CYS A 147 -15.26 3.82 -3.41
CA CYS A 147 -15.86 5.14 -3.46
C CYS A 147 -16.89 5.34 -2.34
N GLY A 148 -17.79 4.39 -2.14
CA GLY A 148 -18.78 4.46 -1.05
C GLY A 148 -18.12 4.53 0.32
N LEU A 149 -17.10 3.69 0.56
CA LEU A 149 -16.36 3.67 1.82
C LEU A 149 -15.62 4.99 2.08
N TRP A 150 -14.88 5.49 1.11
CA TRP A 150 -14.13 6.74 1.27
C TRP A 150 -15.05 7.95 1.40
N SER A 151 -16.15 8.01 0.62
CA SER A 151 -17.13 9.10 0.73
C SER A 151 -17.76 9.14 2.12
N GLU A 152 -18.13 7.98 2.70
CA GLU A 152 -18.65 7.90 4.08
C GLU A 152 -17.66 8.46 5.10
N LEU A 153 -16.38 8.02 5.00
CA LEU A 153 -15.35 8.43 5.95
C LEU A 153 -15.00 9.92 5.81
N LEU A 154 -14.82 10.40 4.59
CA LEU A 154 -14.45 11.79 4.32
C LEU A 154 -15.58 12.77 4.64
N ALA A 155 -16.85 12.38 4.46
CA ALA A 155 -18.01 13.21 4.83
C ALA A 155 -18.08 13.51 6.33
N ALA A 156 -17.47 12.66 7.16
CA ALA A 156 -17.36 12.87 8.60
C ALA A 156 -16.19 13.77 9.02
N GLN A 157 -15.35 14.21 8.06
CA GLN A 157 -14.15 14.99 8.33
C GLN A 157 -14.25 16.41 7.76
N PRO A 158 -13.44 17.34 8.25
CA PRO A 158 -13.29 18.65 7.62
C PRO A 158 -12.82 18.54 6.18
N ALA A 159 -13.18 19.52 5.35
CA ALA A 159 -12.73 19.57 3.96
C ALA A 159 -11.20 19.54 3.86
N GLY A 160 -10.68 18.69 3.00
CA GLY A 160 -9.22 18.53 2.80
C GLY A 160 -8.54 17.59 3.80
N ALA A 161 -9.28 17.00 4.73
CA ALA A 161 -8.74 16.00 5.66
C ALA A 161 -8.47 14.63 5.00
N LEU A 162 -7.83 13.73 5.74
CA LEU A 162 -7.65 12.33 5.41
C LEU A 162 -8.81 11.48 5.98
N LEU A 163 -8.79 10.15 5.80
CA LEU A 163 -9.94 9.28 6.10
C LEU A 163 -10.44 9.37 7.55
N PHE A 164 -9.55 9.69 8.49
CA PHE A 164 -9.86 9.85 9.92
C PHE A 164 -9.38 11.20 10.48
N GLY A 165 -9.33 12.22 9.63
CA GLY A 165 -8.83 13.55 9.96
C GLY A 165 -7.33 13.68 9.64
N ASP A 166 -6.48 13.25 10.58
CA ASP A 166 -5.04 13.17 10.39
C ASP A 166 -4.63 11.86 9.70
N PHE A 167 -3.33 11.76 9.32
CA PHE A 167 -2.77 10.54 8.76
C PHE A 167 -2.82 9.40 9.77
N THR A 168 -3.32 8.25 9.33
CA THR A 168 -3.39 7.03 10.12
C THR A 168 -2.94 5.81 9.31
N ILE A 169 -2.88 4.65 9.97
CA ILE A 169 -2.67 3.36 9.31
C ILE A 169 -3.64 3.15 8.14
N ALA A 170 -4.88 3.68 8.22
CA ALA A 170 -5.84 3.55 7.12
C ALA A 170 -5.35 4.21 5.83
N ASP A 171 -4.78 5.41 5.90
CA ASP A 171 -4.26 6.10 4.71
C ASP A 171 -3.04 5.38 4.13
N ALA A 172 -2.15 4.85 4.99
CA ALA A 172 -1.04 4.00 4.57
C ALA A 172 -1.54 2.72 3.86
N TYR A 173 -2.65 2.14 4.34
CA TYR A 173 -3.26 0.94 3.75
C TYR A 173 -3.85 1.20 2.37
N PHE A 174 -4.43 2.39 2.17
CA PHE A 174 -5.01 2.78 0.89
C PHE A 174 -4.01 3.46 -0.05
N ALA A 175 -2.81 3.84 0.38
CA ALA A 175 -1.80 4.44 -0.49
C ALA A 175 -1.50 3.59 -1.75
N PRO A 176 -1.30 2.26 -1.70
CA PRO A 176 -1.13 1.45 -2.91
C PRO A 176 -2.37 1.44 -3.81
N VAL A 177 -3.56 1.61 -3.24
CA VAL A 177 -4.81 1.70 -4.02
C VAL A 177 -4.84 3.02 -4.79
N CYS A 178 -4.47 4.12 -4.14
CA CYS A 178 -4.32 5.42 -4.81
C CYS A 178 -3.36 5.33 -6.00
N MET A 179 -2.23 4.61 -5.85
CA MET A 179 -1.30 4.41 -6.97
C MET A 179 -1.94 3.65 -8.13
N ARG A 180 -2.68 2.56 -7.85
CA ARG A 180 -3.41 1.81 -8.89
C ARG A 180 -4.40 2.69 -9.63
N LEU A 181 -5.23 3.45 -8.91
CA LEU A 181 -6.22 4.35 -9.50
C LEU A 181 -5.56 5.40 -10.42
N ARG A 182 -4.39 5.92 -10.04
CA ARG A 182 -3.61 6.85 -10.86
C ARG A 182 -3.00 6.19 -12.10
N THR A 183 -2.31 5.06 -11.93
CA THR A 183 -1.62 4.35 -13.02
C THR A 183 -2.58 4.00 -14.16
N TYR A 184 -3.79 3.56 -13.81
CA TYR A 184 -4.81 3.11 -14.78
C TYR A 184 -5.85 4.18 -15.11
N GLU A 185 -5.77 5.37 -14.50
CA GLU A 185 -6.76 6.46 -14.65
C GLU A 185 -8.20 5.98 -14.52
N LEU A 186 -8.46 5.15 -13.48
CA LEU A 186 -9.81 4.64 -13.26
C LEU A 186 -10.76 5.75 -12.83
N PRO A 187 -12.02 5.75 -13.32
CA PRO A 187 -12.97 6.83 -13.04
C PRO A 187 -13.29 6.97 -11.55
N LEU A 188 -13.18 8.21 -11.02
CA LEU A 188 -13.50 8.57 -9.66
C LEU A 188 -14.34 9.84 -9.61
N PRO A 189 -15.23 10.00 -8.59
CA PRO A 189 -15.79 11.30 -8.22
C PRO A 189 -14.69 12.33 -7.91
N ALA A 190 -14.94 13.61 -8.20
CA ALA A 190 -13.92 14.66 -8.10
C ALA A 190 -13.33 14.83 -6.68
N ASP A 191 -14.15 14.68 -5.65
CA ASP A 191 -13.75 14.75 -4.23
C ASP A 191 -12.81 13.59 -3.85
N LEU A 192 -13.07 12.40 -4.38
CA LEU A 192 -12.22 11.22 -4.16
C LEU A 192 -10.93 11.27 -4.99
N ALA A 193 -10.98 11.83 -6.20
CA ALA A 193 -9.76 12.12 -6.97
C ALA A 193 -8.87 13.12 -6.20
N ALA A 194 -9.47 14.13 -5.55
CA ALA A 194 -8.75 15.06 -4.68
C ALA A 194 -8.15 14.37 -3.43
N TYR A 195 -8.82 13.35 -2.86
CA TYR A 195 -8.24 12.53 -1.78
C TYR A 195 -7.04 11.72 -2.29
N VAL A 196 -7.14 11.07 -3.45
CA VAL A 196 -6.04 10.33 -4.07
C VAL A 196 -4.82 11.22 -4.28
N GLU A 197 -5.03 12.46 -4.74
CA GLU A 197 -3.94 13.43 -4.91
C GLU A 197 -3.33 13.84 -3.57
N ARG A 198 -4.15 14.12 -2.55
CA ARG A 198 -3.62 14.42 -1.19
C ARG A 198 -2.76 13.29 -0.65
N VAL A 199 -3.22 12.04 -0.75
CA VAL A 199 -2.43 10.88 -0.31
C VAL A 199 -1.11 10.80 -1.07
N SER A 200 -1.13 11.02 -2.39
CA SER A 200 0.06 10.96 -3.25
C SER A 200 1.10 12.00 -2.91
N THR A 201 0.69 13.15 -2.36
CA THR A 201 1.57 14.27 -1.98
C THR A 201 2.04 14.21 -0.53
N LEU A 202 1.55 13.26 0.28
CA LEU A 202 2.06 13.05 1.65
C LEU A 202 3.57 12.75 1.61
N PRO A 203 4.39 13.36 2.48
CA PRO A 203 5.84 13.18 2.45
C PRO A 203 6.32 11.73 2.38
N GLY A 204 5.72 10.84 3.18
CA GLY A 204 6.06 9.42 3.17
C GLY A 204 5.66 8.71 1.87
N VAL A 205 4.50 9.04 1.30
CA VAL A 205 4.03 8.46 0.03
C VAL A 205 4.85 8.99 -1.14
N LYS A 206 5.12 10.31 -1.15
CA LYS A 206 5.95 10.93 -2.17
C LYS A 206 7.37 10.35 -2.16
N ALA A 207 7.97 10.14 -1.00
CA ALA A 207 9.28 9.52 -0.88
C ALA A 207 9.28 8.11 -1.47
N TRP A 208 8.24 7.28 -1.21
CA TRP A 208 8.11 5.97 -1.85
C TRP A 208 8.05 6.06 -3.37
N ILE A 209 7.24 7.01 -3.90
CA ILE A 209 7.10 7.22 -5.35
C ILE A 209 8.44 7.63 -5.97
N ASP A 210 9.12 8.62 -5.39
CA ASP A 210 10.40 9.13 -5.90
C ASP A 210 11.46 8.02 -5.92
N GLU A 211 11.52 7.21 -4.87
CA GLU A 211 12.45 6.08 -4.76
C GLU A 211 12.07 4.93 -5.72
N ALA A 212 10.78 4.64 -5.92
CA ALA A 212 10.32 3.67 -6.91
C ALA A 212 10.72 4.06 -8.34
N LEU A 213 10.59 5.35 -8.68
CA LEU A 213 11.01 5.87 -9.99
C LEU A 213 12.53 5.82 -10.17
N ALA A 214 13.28 5.96 -9.08
CA ALA A 214 14.75 5.89 -9.10
C ALA A 214 15.29 4.46 -9.21
N GLU A 215 14.50 3.42 -8.84
CA GLU A 215 14.92 2.01 -8.97
C GLU A 215 15.28 1.63 -10.40
N GLN A 216 14.48 2.10 -11.37
CA GLN A 216 14.66 1.81 -12.80
C GLN A 216 14.79 0.31 -13.10
N ASP A 217 14.14 -0.53 -12.28
CA ASP A 217 14.22 -1.99 -12.36
C ASP A 217 12.93 -2.58 -12.97
N PHE A 218 13.03 -3.06 -14.19
CA PHE A 218 11.92 -3.71 -14.90
C PHE A 218 11.86 -5.19 -14.54
N ILE A 219 10.72 -5.66 -14.04
CA ILE A 219 10.49 -7.04 -13.61
C ILE A 219 9.51 -7.72 -14.59
N PRO A 220 9.99 -8.40 -15.65
CA PRO A 220 9.13 -8.88 -16.74
C PRO A 220 7.97 -9.78 -16.31
N PHE A 221 8.17 -10.61 -15.28
CA PHE A 221 7.12 -11.52 -14.80
C PHE A 221 6.03 -10.84 -13.96
N ASP A 222 6.25 -9.58 -13.53
CA ASP A 222 5.30 -8.77 -12.76
C ASP A 222 4.74 -7.59 -13.61
N GLU A 223 4.96 -7.63 -14.93
CA GLU A 223 4.55 -6.62 -15.90
C GLU A 223 3.53 -7.19 -16.89
N PRO A 224 2.24 -7.29 -16.52
CA PRO A 224 1.25 -7.92 -17.41
C PRO A 224 0.91 -7.07 -18.65
N TYR A 225 1.25 -5.78 -18.66
CA TYR A 225 0.82 -4.83 -19.69
C TYR A 225 1.95 -4.09 -20.41
N ARG A 226 3.21 -4.34 -20.03
CA ARG A 226 4.37 -3.74 -20.68
C ARG A 226 5.37 -4.82 -21.08
N LEU A 227 6.05 -4.63 -22.23
CA LEU A 227 7.11 -5.52 -22.72
C LEU A 227 8.52 -4.99 -22.44
N GLY A 228 8.62 -3.79 -21.93
CA GLY A 228 9.86 -3.09 -21.56
C GLY A 228 9.55 -1.73 -20.90
N ARG A 229 10.61 -1.05 -20.47
CA ARG A 229 10.51 0.32 -19.96
C ARG A 229 10.26 1.28 -21.11
#